data_2105003fa3f34275e0b3bc454e594723
#
_entry.id   2105003fa3f34275e0b3bc454e594723
#
_cell.length_a   1.000
_cell.length_b   1.000
_cell.length_c   1.000
_cell.angle_alpha   90.00
_cell.angle_beta   90.00
_cell.angle_gamma   90.00
#
_symmetry.space_group_name_H-M   'P 1'
#
loop_
_entity.id
_entity.type
_entity.pdbx_description
1 polymer ?
#
loop_
_entity_poly.entity_id
_entity_poly.type
_entity_poly.pdbx_seq_one_letter_code
_entity_poly.pdbx_strand_id
1 'polypeptide(L)'
;KQWENEEKIFYKGKEFDIVREYTKNLEINVKIEEENKRFIIIVPENIDQEVIKRSVDKVIKKIFKNNTEILIAKRLPYWAEITGLKYNEVKIRDAITRYGSCMPNKRNLYFSSRLIMLPMDKVDAIIVHELCHIKYKYHNNDFYNLAEKYISNYIEIDKWLKKNGDNILF
;
A
#
# COMPACT_ATOMS: atom_id res chain seq x y z
N LYS A 1 -8.32 -12.62 -2.79
CA LYS A 1 -8.29 -13.26 -1.46
C LYS A 1 -9.19 -12.49 -0.51
N GLN A 2 -9.99 -13.21 0.26
CA GLN A 2 -10.87 -12.63 1.26
C GLN A 2 -10.14 -12.74 2.60
N TRP A 3 -9.63 -11.61 3.09
CA TRP A 3 -8.87 -11.53 4.37
C TRP A 3 -9.61 -12.13 5.58
N GLU A 4 -10.93 -12.35 5.49
CA GLU A 4 -11.75 -12.95 6.55
C GLU A 4 -11.50 -14.42 6.82
N ASN A 5 -10.96 -15.13 5.84
CA ASN A 5 -10.55 -16.52 5.96
C ASN A 5 -9.05 -16.65 6.24
N GLU A 6 -8.36 -15.52 6.33
CA GLU A 6 -6.93 -15.49 6.62
C GLU A 6 -6.72 -15.22 8.10
N GLU A 7 -5.88 -16.00 8.72
CA GLU A 7 -5.46 -15.79 10.11
C GLU A 7 -4.47 -14.64 10.25
N LYS A 8 -3.94 -14.15 9.10
CA LYS A 8 -2.88 -13.16 9.03
C LYS A 8 -3.10 -12.14 7.93
N ILE A 9 -2.58 -10.94 8.14
CA ILE A 9 -2.56 -9.82 7.20
C ILE A 9 -1.18 -9.16 7.20
N PHE A 10 -0.69 -8.72 6.03
CA PHE A 10 0.53 -7.92 5.97
C PHE A 10 0.25 -6.45 6.26
N TYR A 11 1.08 -5.86 7.10
CA TYR A 11 1.04 -4.45 7.41
C TYR A 11 2.47 -3.94 7.67
N LYS A 12 2.89 -2.90 6.94
CA LYS A 12 4.26 -2.36 6.99
C LYS A 12 5.34 -3.45 6.79
N GLY A 13 5.07 -4.40 5.91
CA GLY A 13 5.98 -5.50 5.59
C GLY A 13 6.08 -6.62 6.63
N LYS A 14 5.23 -6.60 7.64
CA LYS A 14 5.20 -7.63 8.69
C LYS A 14 3.86 -8.36 8.68
N GLU A 15 3.88 -9.63 9.05
CA GLU A 15 2.66 -10.39 9.29
C GLU A 15 2.04 -9.99 10.63
N PHE A 16 0.74 -9.69 10.61
CA PHE A 16 -0.09 -9.42 11.78
C PHE A 16 -1.15 -10.50 11.90
N ASP A 17 -1.38 -10.97 13.10
CA ASP A 17 -2.47 -11.89 13.38
C ASP A 17 -3.83 -11.18 13.37
N ILE A 18 -4.84 -11.80 12.79
CA ILE A 18 -6.21 -11.29 12.81
C ILE A 18 -6.93 -11.90 13.99
N VAL A 19 -7.38 -11.06 14.92
CA VAL A 19 -8.14 -11.45 16.11
C VAL A 19 -9.55 -10.88 16.00
N ARG A 20 -10.57 -11.72 16.20
CA ARG A 20 -11.98 -11.28 16.23
C ARG A 20 -12.47 -11.16 17.64
N GLU A 21 -13.11 -10.05 17.95
CA GLU A 21 -13.82 -9.80 19.19
C GLU A 21 -15.28 -9.45 18.88
N TYR A 22 -16.20 -9.82 19.77
CA TYR A 22 -17.62 -9.58 19.61
C TYR A 22 -18.10 -8.53 20.58
N THR A 23 -19.03 -7.67 20.12
CA THR A 23 -19.62 -6.59 20.94
C THR A 23 -21.13 -6.52 20.75
N LYS A 24 -21.80 -5.95 21.73
CA LYS A 24 -23.22 -5.61 21.65
C LYS A 24 -23.48 -4.31 20.88
N ASN A 25 -22.44 -3.52 20.60
CA ASN A 25 -22.56 -2.32 19.78
C ASN A 25 -22.75 -2.72 18.31
N LEU A 26 -23.51 -1.90 17.57
CA LEU A 26 -23.80 -2.16 16.15
C LEU A 26 -22.68 -1.70 15.20
N GLU A 27 -21.63 -1.06 15.71
CA GLU A 27 -20.53 -0.57 14.91
C GLU A 27 -19.41 -1.59 14.81
N ILE A 28 -18.86 -1.74 13.59
CA ILE A 28 -17.64 -2.50 13.35
C ILE A 28 -16.46 -1.58 13.56
N ASN A 29 -15.49 -2.04 14.34
CA ASN A 29 -14.26 -1.32 14.60
C ASN A 29 -13.04 -2.21 14.32
N VAL A 30 -11.92 -1.58 13.91
CA VAL A 30 -10.65 -2.27 13.72
C VAL A 30 -9.57 -1.50 14.47
N LYS A 31 -8.91 -2.20 15.39
CA LYS A 31 -7.76 -1.69 16.14
C LYS A 31 -6.48 -2.37 15.67
N ILE A 32 -5.45 -1.58 15.38
CA ILE A 32 -4.14 -2.09 15.00
C ILE A 32 -3.21 -1.97 16.20
N GLU A 33 -2.74 -3.10 16.69
CA GLU A 33 -1.72 -3.17 17.74
C GLU A 33 -0.36 -3.49 17.12
N GLU A 34 0.40 -2.45 16.80
CA GLU A 34 1.69 -2.60 16.11
C GLU A 34 2.72 -3.37 16.96
N GLU A 35 2.76 -3.13 18.26
CA GLU A 35 3.69 -3.79 19.18
C GLU A 35 3.45 -5.30 19.26
N ASN A 36 2.20 -5.72 19.32
CA ASN A 36 1.79 -7.12 19.39
C ASN A 36 1.56 -7.75 18.01
N LYS A 37 1.68 -6.97 16.93
CA LYS A 37 1.39 -7.37 15.55
C LYS A 37 0.00 -8.02 15.42
N ARG A 38 -1.04 -7.32 15.87
CA ARG A 38 -2.42 -7.80 15.82
C ARG A 38 -3.36 -6.78 15.16
N PHE A 39 -4.23 -7.28 14.31
CA PHE A 39 -5.43 -6.60 13.85
C PHE A 39 -6.62 -7.14 14.63
N ILE A 40 -7.16 -6.34 15.55
CA ILE A 40 -8.32 -6.69 16.34
C ILE A 40 -9.55 -6.15 15.63
N ILE A 41 -10.39 -7.06 15.13
CA ILE A 41 -11.62 -6.75 14.43
C ILE A 41 -12.78 -6.94 15.39
N ILE A 42 -13.41 -5.85 15.81
CA ILE A 42 -14.53 -5.84 16.74
C ILE A 42 -15.81 -5.82 15.92
N VAL A 43 -16.61 -6.86 16.03
CA VAL A 43 -17.84 -7.05 15.25
C VAL A 43 -19.08 -7.19 16.14
N PRO A 44 -20.25 -6.71 15.69
CA PRO A 44 -21.49 -6.91 16.42
C PRO A 44 -21.86 -8.38 16.57
N GLU A 45 -22.42 -8.72 17.75
CA GLU A 45 -23.09 -10.00 17.95
C GLU A 45 -24.40 -10.08 17.15
N ASN A 46 -24.80 -11.28 16.75
CA ASN A 46 -26.13 -11.56 16.16
C ASN A 46 -26.45 -10.82 14.85
N ILE A 47 -25.45 -10.48 14.05
CA ILE A 47 -25.62 -9.96 12.70
C ILE A 47 -25.23 -11.02 11.68
N ASP A 48 -25.89 -11.00 10.53
CA ASP A 48 -25.60 -11.87 9.41
C ASP A 48 -24.13 -11.78 8.98
N GLN A 49 -23.48 -12.95 8.82
CA GLN A 49 -22.03 -13.02 8.54
C GLN A 49 -21.65 -12.34 7.22
N GLU A 50 -22.50 -12.42 6.19
CA GLU A 50 -22.22 -11.74 4.91
C GLU A 50 -22.27 -10.20 5.04
N VAL A 51 -23.17 -9.69 5.90
CA VAL A 51 -23.25 -8.25 6.20
C VAL A 51 -22.00 -7.80 6.96
N ILE A 52 -21.58 -8.56 7.99
CA ILE A 52 -20.35 -8.30 8.74
C ILE A 52 -19.18 -8.27 7.76
N LYS A 53 -19.06 -9.28 6.94
CA LYS A 53 -18.01 -9.44 5.94
C LYS A 53 -17.80 -8.20 5.08
N ARG A 54 -18.85 -7.76 4.39
CA ARG A 54 -18.82 -6.59 3.51
C ARG A 54 -18.45 -5.31 4.27
N SER A 55 -18.93 -5.20 5.51
CA SER A 55 -18.71 -4.02 6.32
C SER A 55 -17.25 -3.96 6.83
N VAL A 56 -16.70 -5.09 7.25
CA VAL A 56 -15.29 -5.17 7.68
C VAL A 56 -14.35 -4.91 6.51
N ASP A 57 -14.62 -5.47 5.32
CA ASP A 57 -13.84 -5.19 4.11
C ASP A 57 -13.78 -3.67 3.82
N LYS A 58 -14.91 -2.98 3.91
CA LYS A 58 -14.96 -1.52 3.75
C LYS A 58 -14.13 -0.78 4.80
N VAL A 59 -14.19 -1.21 6.05
CA VAL A 59 -13.43 -0.57 7.14
C VAL A 59 -11.93 -0.77 6.92
N ILE A 60 -11.48 -1.98 6.61
CA ILE A 60 -10.06 -2.25 6.33
C ILE A 60 -9.55 -1.48 5.12
N LYS A 61 -10.29 -1.46 4.02
CA LYS A 61 -9.94 -0.66 2.84
C LYS A 61 -9.79 0.82 3.16
N LYS A 62 -10.69 1.37 3.97
CA LYS A 62 -10.62 2.76 4.43
C LYS A 62 -9.38 3.01 5.28
N ILE A 63 -9.06 2.12 6.21
CA ILE A 63 -7.86 2.21 7.07
C ILE A 63 -6.59 2.15 6.20
N PHE A 64 -6.50 1.22 5.28
CA PHE A 64 -5.34 1.09 4.38
C PHE A 64 -5.17 2.33 3.51
N LYS A 65 -6.26 2.85 2.96
CA LYS A 65 -6.23 4.08 2.19
C LYS A 65 -5.70 5.26 3.02
N ASN A 66 -6.27 5.49 4.19
CA ASN A 66 -5.87 6.58 5.09
C ASN A 66 -4.39 6.45 5.49
N ASN A 67 -3.95 5.26 5.88
CA ASN A 67 -2.57 5.03 6.30
C ASN A 67 -1.58 5.12 5.14
N THR A 68 -1.97 4.71 3.94
CA THR A 68 -1.18 4.92 2.74
C THR A 68 -1.10 6.41 2.37
N GLU A 69 -2.20 7.16 2.48
CA GLU A 69 -2.19 8.62 2.26
C GLU A 69 -1.19 9.32 3.18
N ILE A 70 -1.18 8.98 4.46
CA ILE A 70 -0.22 9.52 5.45
C ILE A 70 1.22 9.14 5.06
N LEU A 71 1.45 7.88 4.68
CA LEU A 71 2.76 7.38 4.28
C LEU A 71 3.29 8.10 3.04
N ILE A 72 2.46 8.21 1.98
CA ILE A 72 2.83 8.88 0.73
C ILE A 72 3.03 10.37 0.94
N ALA A 73 2.18 11.03 1.75
CA ALA A 73 2.33 12.45 2.08
C ALA A 73 3.68 12.77 2.75
N LYS A 74 4.26 11.80 3.45
CA LYS A 74 5.59 11.93 4.07
C LYS A 74 6.73 11.56 3.12
N ARG A 75 6.60 10.45 2.39
CA ARG A 75 7.70 9.87 1.60
C ARG A 75 7.83 10.48 0.20
N LEU A 76 6.74 10.84 -0.44
CA LEU A 76 6.78 11.37 -1.80
C LEU A 76 7.49 12.74 -1.88
N PRO A 77 7.21 13.74 -1.03
CA PRO A 77 7.96 15.00 -1.04
C PRO A 77 9.46 14.81 -0.78
N TYR A 78 9.82 13.90 0.13
CA TYR A 78 11.21 13.55 0.41
C TYR A 78 11.94 13.07 -0.85
N TRP A 79 11.36 12.11 -1.58
CA TRP A 79 11.96 11.59 -2.80
C TRP A 79 11.90 12.58 -3.97
N ALA A 80 10.85 13.40 -4.07
CA ALA A 80 10.75 14.46 -5.06
C ALA A 80 11.88 15.49 -4.89
N GLU A 81 12.23 15.85 -3.66
CA GLU A 81 13.34 16.76 -3.36
C GLU A 81 14.68 16.12 -3.75
N ILE A 82 14.95 14.88 -3.31
CA ILE A 82 16.21 14.17 -3.61
C ILE A 82 16.41 13.97 -5.11
N THR A 83 15.36 13.59 -5.84
CA THR A 83 15.45 13.32 -7.29
C THR A 83 15.38 14.58 -8.14
N GLY A 84 14.88 15.68 -7.61
CA GLY A 84 14.57 16.89 -8.37
C GLY A 84 13.38 16.73 -9.33
N LEU A 85 12.65 15.62 -9.27
CA LEU A 85 11.50 15.32 -10.13
C LEU A 85 10.22 15.88 -9.50
N LYS A 86 9.64 16.87 -10.16
CA LYS A 86 8.46 17.58 -9.67
C LYS A 86 7.19 16.93 -10.20
N TYR A 87 6.35 16.44 -9.28
CA TYR A 87 4.99 15.99 -9.57
C TYR A 87 3.97 17.11 -9.38
N ASN A 88 2.77 16.93 -9.95
CA ASN A 88 1.67 17.90 -9.87
C ASN A 88 0.62 17.42 -8.85
N GLU A 89 -0.08 16.33 -9.16
CA GLU A 89 -1.07 15.73 -8.27
C GLU A 89 -0.68 14.32 -7.87
N VAL A 90 -1.11 13.91 -6.67
CA VAL A 90 -1.03 12.53 -6.20
C VAL A 90 -2.39 12.07 -5.71
N LYS A 91 -2.79 10.84 -6.08
CA LYS A 91 -4.04 10.21 -5.64
C LYS A 91 -3.80 8.78 -5.21
N ILE A 92 -4.45 8.38 -4.13
CA ILE A 92 -4.47 7.00 -3.65
C ILE A 92 -5.75 6.33 -4.14
N ARG A 93 -5.60 5.17 -4.80
CA ARG A 93 -6.71 4.39 -5.36
C ARG A 93 -6.71 2.96 -4.82
N ASP A 94 -7.87 2.35 -4.73
CA ASP A 94 -7.98 0.91 -4.46
C ASP A 94 -7.66 0.12 -5.73
N ALA A 95 -6.36 -0.10 -5.99
CA ALA A 95 -5.85 -0.82 -7.13
C ALA A 95 -5.19 -2.13 -6.68
N ILE A 96 -5.62 -3.24 -7.30
CA ILE A 96 -5.13 -4.59 -6.98
C ILE A 96 -3.95 -4.96 -7.89
N THR A 97 -3.99 -4.55 -9.15
CA THR A 97 -3.08 -5.02 -10.21
C THR A 97 -1.82 -4.18 -10.38
N ARG A 98 -1.76 -3.00 -9.75
CA ARG A 98 -0.64 -2.08 -9.89
C ARG A 98 -0.34 -1.40 -8.56
N TYR A 99 0.94 -1.27 -8.24
CA TYR A 99 1.40 -0.52 -7.07
C TYR A 99 1.26 0.99 -7.25
N GLY A 100 1.49 1.46 -8.47
CA GLY A 100 1.38 2.86 -8.85
C GLY A 100 1.26 3.04 -10.34
N SER A 101 1.09 4.29 -10.75
CA SER A 101 1.16 4.72 -12.15
C SER A 101 1.46 6.22 -12.24
N CYS A 102 2.03 6.62 -13.35
CA CYS A 102 2.32 8.02 -13.66
C CYS A 102 1.66 8.42 -14.98
N MET A 103 1.11 9.62 -15.01
CA MET A 103 0.72 10.31 -16.25
C MET A 103 1.78 11.36 -16.57
N PRO A 104 2.82 11.07 -17.40
CA PRO A 104 3.99 11.93 -17.56
C PRO A 104 3.65 13.33 -18.02
N ASN A 105 2.73 13.46 -18.99
CA ASN A 105 2.33 14.76 -19.57
C ASN A 105 1.69 15.71 -18.55
N LYS A 106 1.01 15.15 -17.54
CA LYS A 106 0.37 15.90 -16.46
C LYS A 106 1.22 15.90 -15.19
N ARG A 107 2.24 15.05 -15.11
CA ARG A 107 3.05 14.79 -13.91
C ARG A 107 2.18 14.36 -12.71
N ASN A 108 1.10 13.63 -12.98
CA ASN A 108 0.20 13.12 -11.95
C ASN A 108 0.59 11.69 -11.57
N LEU A 109 0.63 11.44 -10.29
CA LEU A 109 0.99 10.14 -9.71
C LEU A 109 -0.21 9.49 -9.03
N TYR A 110 -0.30 8.19 -9.15
CA TYR A 110 -1.32 7.37 -8.51
C TYR A 110 -0.63 6.23 -7.78
N PHE A 111 -1.07 5.94 -6.55
CA PHE A 111 -0.55 4.83 -5.76
C PHE A 111 -1.69 3.96 -5.24
N SER A 112 -1.43 2.67 -5.11
CA SER A 112 -2.38 1.72 -4.52
C SER A 112 -2.53 1.97 -3.02
N SER A 113 -3.76 1.94 -2.53
CA SER A 113 -4.05 1.98 -1.10
C SER A 113 -3.44 0.82 -0.31
N ARG A 114 -2.99 -0.23 -1.00
CA ARG A 114 -2.35 -1.40 -0.42
C ARG A 114 -0.84 -1.25 -0.18
N LEU A 115 -0.24 -0.12 -0.56
CA LEU A 115 1.19 0.10 -0.31
C LEU A 115 1.57 0.03 1.17
N ILE A 116 0.65 0.35 2.07
CA ILE A 116 0.87 0.22 3.52
C ILE A 116 1.17 -1.21 3.97
N MET A 117 0.84 -2.21 3.15
CA MET A 117 1.13 -3.62 3.42
C MET A 117 2.60 -3.97 3.19
N LEU A 118 3.30 -3.22 2.35
CA LEU A 118 4.67 -3.49 1.92
C LEU A 118 5.72 -2.99 2.93
N PRO A 119 6.94 -3.59 2.92
CA PRO A 119 8.10 -3.02 3.59
C PRO A 119 8.41 -1.62 3.06
N MET A 120 8.98 -0.76 3.90
CA MET A 120 9.25 0.64 3.57
C MET A 120 10.21 0.81 2.39
N ASP A 121 11.24 -0.01 2.28
CA ASP A 121 12.20 0.02 1.17
C ASP A 121 11.52 -0.29 -0.18
N LYS A 122 10.50 -1.15 -0.19
CA LYS A 122 9.69 -1.44 -1.38
C LYS A 122 8.78 -0.27 -1.74
N VAL A 123 8.16 0.37 -0.74
CA VAL A 123 7.36 1.58 -0.95
C VAL A 123 8.21 2.71 -1.53
N ASP A 124 9.40 2.93 -0.98
CA ASP A 124 10.33 3.95 -1.50
C ASP A 124 10.73 3.68 -2.95
N ALA A 125 11.02 2.42 -3.30
CA ALA A 125 11.34 2.04 -4.67
C ALA A 125 10.16 2.28 -5.63
N ILE A 126 8.92 2.02 -5.21
CA ILE A 126 7.73 2.30 -6.00
C ILE A 126 7.55 3.81 -6.20
N ILE A 127 7.77 4.62 -5.17
CA ILE A 127 7.70 6.09 -5.27
C ILE A 127 8.73 6.60 -6.27
N VAL A 128 9.97 6.16 -6.17
CA VAL A 128 11.05 6.55 -7.10
C VAL A 128 10.74 6.07 -8.52
N HIS A 129 10.19 4.85 -8.69
CA HIS A 129 9.73 4.33 -9.98
C HIS A 129 8.75 5.30 -10.67
N GLU A 130 7.70 5.70 -9.94
CA GLU A 130 6.68 6.58 -10.52
C GLU A 130 7.21 8.00 -10.78
N LEU A 131 8.10 8.50 -9.95
CA LEU A 131 8.80 9.76 -10.19
C LEU A 131 9.68 9.70 -11.45
N CYS A 132 10.41 8.59 -11.67
CA CYS A 132 11.24 8.40 -12.85
C CYS A 132 10.43 8.44 -14.15
N HIS A 133 9.16 8.00 -14.12
CA HIS A 133 8.26 8.08 -15.27
C HIS A 133 7.89 9.52 -15.68
N ILE A 134 8.08 10.51 -14.82
CA ILE A 134 7.93 11.93 -15.19
C ILE A 134 8.97 12.30 -16.25
N LYS A 135 10.17 11.70 -16.19
CA LYS A 135 11.25 11.95 -17.15
C LYS A 135 11.32 10.91 -18.26
N TYR A 136 11.14 9.63 -17.93
CA TYR A 136 11.24 8.52 -18.87
C TYR A 136 9.96 7.71 -18.88
N LYS A 137 9.19 7.83 -19.96
CA LYS A 137 7.90 7.14 -20.11
C LYS A 137 8.03 5.61 -20.12
N TYR A 138 9.10 5.09 -20.70
CA TYR A 138 9.33 3.68 -20.91
C TYR A 138 10.43 3.13 -20.01
N HIS A 139 10.33 1.83 -19.65
CA HIS A 139 11.33 1.11 -18.87
C HIS A 139 12.54 0.74 -19.75
N ASN A 140 13.29 1.73 -20.19
CA ASN A 140 14.54 1.56 -20.94
C ASN A 140 15.76 1.70 -20.02
N ASN A 141 16.96 1.61 -20.57
CA ASN A 141 18.20 1.72 -19.79
C ASN A 141 18.30 3.06 -19.03
N ASP A 142 17.87 4.16 -19.65
CA ASP A 142 17.90 5.47 -18.99
C ASP A 142 16.99 5.53 -17.78
N PHE A 143 15.80 4.89 -17.85
CA PHE A 143 14.89 4.75 -16.71
C PHE A 143 15.56 3.98 -15.57
N TYR A 144 16.10 2.79 -15.84
CA TYR A 144 16.74 1.96 -14.81
C TYR A 144 17.97 2.63 -14.23
N ASN A 145 18.82 3.26 -15.04
CA ASN A 145 19.96 4.01 -14.57
C ASN A 145 19.56 5.15 -13.63
N LEU A 146 18.47 5.85 -13.93
CA LEU A 146 17.94 6.91 -13.07
C LEU A 146 17.41 6.34 -11.75
N ALA A 147 16.65 5.26 -11.78
CA ALA A 147 16.12 4.63 -10.57
C ALA A 147 17.25 4.11 -9.66
N GLU A 148 18.27 3.43 -10.24
CA GLU A 148 19.42 2.91 -9.50
C GLU A 148 20.34 4.00 -8.94
N LYS A 149 20.36 5.18 -9.55
CA LYS A 149 21.09 6.33 -9.02
C LYS A 149 20.61 6.71 -7.61
N TYR A 150 19.32 6.56 -7.34
CA TYR A 150 18.70 6.94 -6.07
C TYR A 150 18.46 5.75 -5.12
N ILE A 151 18.24 4.56 -5.68
CA ILE A 151 18.05 3.31 -4.94
C ILE A 151 18.98 2.27 -5.56
N SER A 152 20.14 2.08 -4.94
CA SER A 152 21.24 1.24 -5.49
C SER A 152 20.86 -0.21 -5.76
N ASN A 153 19.91 -0.77 -5.00
CA ASN A 153 19.37 -2.12 -5.18
C ASN A 153 17.98 -2.15 -5.85
N TYR A 154 17.67 -1.13 -6.67
CA TYR A 154 16.37 -0.99 -7.30
C TYR A 154 15.95 -2.22 -8.12
N ILE A 155 16.85 -2.80 -8.92
CA ILE A 155 16.55 -3.97 -9.75
C ILE A 155 16.21 -5.19 -8.89
N GLU A 156 16.88 -5.39 -7.76
CA GLU A 156 16.58 -6.47 -6.82
C GLU A 156 15.19 -6.29 -6.20
N ILE A 157 14.86 -5.06 -5.83
CA ILE A 157 13.53 -4.71 -5.30
C ILE A 157 12.45 -4.94 -6.35
N ASP A 158 12.64 -4.50 -7.59
CA ASP A 158 11.70 -4.70 -8.68
C ASP A 158 11.42 -6.19 -8.92
N LYS A 159 12.46 -7.02 -8.94
CA LYS A 159 12.33 -8.48 -9.01
C LYS A 159 11.57 -9.06 -7.81
N TRP A 160 11.88 -8.59 -6.62
CA TRP A 160 11.20 -9.03 -5.40
C TRP A 160 9.70 -8.70 -5.45
N LEU A 161 9.34 -7.49 -5.87
CA LEU A 161 7.95 -7.04 -6.03
C LEU A 161 7.18 -7.90 -7.03
N LYS A 162 7.80 -8.22 -8.16
CA LYS A 162 7.21 -9.11 -9.19
C LYS A 162 6.99 -10.53 -8.67
N LYS A 163 7.88 -11.02 -7.81
CA LYS A 163 7.79 -12.38 -7.25
C LYS A 163 6.82 -12.49 -6.07
N ASN A 164 6.78 -11.50 -5.19
CA ASN A 164 6.12 -11.60 -3.88
C ASN A 164 4.87 -10.73 -3.76
N GLY A 165 4.66 -9.77 -4.65
CA GLY A 165 3.59 -8.80 -4.54
C GLY A 165 2.21 -9.41 -4.46
N ASP A 166 1.93 -10.40 -5.31
CA ASP A 166 0.62 -11.08 -5.34
C ASP A 166 0.35 -11.89 -4.08
N ASN A 167 1.38 -12.25 -3.30
CA ASN A 167 1.23 -12.97 -2.05
C ASN A 167 0.99 -12.04 -0.85
N ILE A 168 1.37 -10.78 -0.96
CA ILE A 168 1.24 -9.78 0.09
C ILE A 168 -0.04 -8.96 -0.09
N LEU A 169 -0.31 -8.54 -1.32
CA LEU A 169 -1.48 -7.76 -1.67
C LEU A 169 -2.66 -8.69 -1.99
N PHE A 170 -3.78 -8.47 -1.36
CA PHE A 170 -5.03 -9.19 -1.64
C PHE A 170 -6.09 -8.29 -2.28
#